data_3641f3aeb88f980921b60d478941ad06
#
_entry.id   3641f3aeb88f980921b60d478941ad06
#
_cell.length_a   1.000
_cell.length_b   1.000
_cell.length_c   1.000
_cell.angle_alpha   90.00
_cell.angle_beta   90.00
_cell.angle_gamma   90.00
#
_symmetry.space_group_name_H-M   'P 1'
#
loop_
_entity.id
_entity.type
_entity.pdbx_description
1 polymer ?
#
loop_
_entity_poly.entity_id
_entity_poly.type
_entity_poly.pdbx_seq_one_letter_code
_entity_poly.pdbx_strand_id
1 'polypeptide(L)'
;MLTARDCAAPKLFSCEQPVVALCADVLSDDECERLIGIGRARVQRSAVVDPASGSEITINERNSDGAFVNGSTDALVGTIDRRLAELFGHPVENGEDLHLLRYDIGGEYRPHYDYFPEEQAGSRHHMLRGGQRVATVILYLNEVTRGGDTTFPDIGLAIHPRRGCALYFEYVNELGQADPKTLHAGTPVEAGEKWIATKWIRHGRFRADD
;
A
#
# COMPACT_ATOMS: atom_id res chain seq x y z
N MET A 1 -16.11 -13.27 -7.71
CA MET A 1 -15.04 -12.43 -7.13
C MET A 1 -15.06 -12.68 -5.64
N LEU A 2 -13.93 -13.11 -5.05
CA LEU A 2 -13.75 -13.09 -3.60
C LEU A 2 -13.67 -11.61 -3.22
N THR A 3 -14.54 -11.16 -2.37
CA THR A 3 -14.49 -9.79 -1.83
C THR A 3 -13.62 -9.80 -0.58
N ALA A 4 -13.20 -8.63 -0.07
CA ALA A 4 -12.55 -8.53 1.25
C ALA A 4 -13.33 -9.26 2.37
N ARG A 5 -14.58 -9.66 2.09
CA ARG A 5 -15.45 -10.46 2.96
C ARG A 5 -14.95 -11.89 3.15
N ASP A 6 -14.20 -12.45 2.21
CA ASP A 6 -13.81 -13.87 2.18
C ASP A 6 -12.33 -14.12 2.50
N CYS A 7 -11.61 -13.09 3.01
CA CYS A 7 -10.21 -13.20 3.41
C CYS A 7 -10.02 -14.36 4.40
N ALA A 8 -9.16 -15.32 4.07
CA ALA A 8 -8.87 -16.49 4.90
C ALA A 8 -8.07 -16.14 6.17
N ALA A 9 -7.41 -14.97 6.22
CA ALA A 9 -6.71 -14.48 7.41
C ALA A 9 -7.69 -13.96 8.46
N PRO A 10 -7.37 -14.04 9.76
CA PRO A 10 -8.22 -13.51 10.82
C PRO A 10 -8.44 -12.00 10.65
N LYS A 11 -9.69 -11.58 10.48
CA LYS A 11 -10.06 -10.17 10.39
C LYS A 11 -10.15 -9.57 11.78
N LEU A 12 -9.39 -8.52 12.03
CA LEU A 12 -9.48 -7.70 13.25
C LEU A 12 -10.52 -6.59 13.11
N PHE A 13 -10.72 -6.11 11.89
CA PHE A 13 -11.67 -5.05 11.54
C PHE A 13 -12.08 -5.16 10.08
N SER A 14 -13.32 -4.77 9.75
CA SER A 14 -13.73 -4.53 8.36
C SER A 14 -14.86 -3.50 8.28
N CYS A 15 -14.83 -2.71 7.20
CA CYS A 15 -15.86 -1.76 6.79
C CYS A 15 -16.22 -2.06 5.32
N GLU A 16 -17.49 -1.88 4.95
CA GLU A 16 -17.96 -2.20 3.60
C GLU A 16 -18.03 -0.97 2.68
N GLN A 17 -18.11 0.23 3.25
CA GLN A 17 -18.23 1.49 2.48
C GLN A 17 -17.48 2.64 3.19
N PRO A 18 -16.25 2.93 2.76
CA PRO A 18 -15.44 2.24 1.76
C PRO A 18 -15.05 0.82 2.21
N VAL A 19 -14.65 -0.04 1.26
CA VAL A 19 -14.11 -1.36 1.61
C VAL A 19 -12.76 -1.17 2.29
N VAL A 20 -12.68 -1.48 3.59
CA VAL A 20 -11.44 -1.44 4.38
C VAL A 20 -11.42 -2.68 5.27
N ALA A 21 -10.31 -3.40 5.30
CA ALA A 21 -10.13 -4.56 6.17
C ALA A 21 -8.73 -4.59 6.78
N LEU A 22 -8.65 -4.87 8.09
CA LEU A 22 -7.40 -5.16 8.78
C LEU A 22 -7.34 -6.66 9.08
N CYS A 23 -6.37 -7.35 8.51
CA CYS A 23 -6.15 -8.78 8.67
C CYS A 23 -4.90 -9.03 9.52
N ALA A 24 -4.99 -9.96 10.48
CA ALA A 24 -3.85 -10.38 11.29
C ALA A 24 -3.10 -11.55 10.63
N ASP A 25 -1.87 -11.76 11.09
CA ASP A 25 -1.05 -12.94 10.78
C ASP A 25 -0.85 -13.16 9.26
N VAL A 26 -0.78 -12.07 8.50
CA VAL A 26 -0.54 -12.11 7.06
C VAL A 26 0.94 -12.34 6.76
N LEU A 27 1.84 -11.78 7.60
CA LEU A 27 3.27 -12.05 7.56
C LEU A 27 3.75 -12.64 8.88
N SER A 28 4.71 -13.55 8.81
CA SER A 28 5.45 -13.99 9.99
C SER A 28 6.47 -12.94 10.43
N ASP A 29 6.96 -13.07 11.67
CA ASP A 29 8.02 -12.21 12.19
C ASP A 29 9.30 -12.28 11.36
N ASP A 30 9.69 -13.48 10.91
CA ASP A 30 10.86 -13.67 10.04
C ASP A 30 10.70 -12.98 8.69
N GLU A 31 9.50 -13.06 8.08
CA GLU A 31 9.22 -12.36 6.82
C GLU A 31 9.30 -10.83 6.99
N CYS A 32 8.78 -10.30 8.09
CA CYS A 32 8.88 -8.88 8.42
C CYS A 32 10.34 -8.44 8.56
N GLU A 33 11.15 -9.17 9.35
CA GLU A 33 12.58 -8.88 9.53
C GLU A 33 13.35 -8.90 8.20
N ARG A 34 13.09 -9.89 7.37
CA ARG A 34 13.75 -10.03 6.07
C ARG A 34 13.38 -8.88 5.13
N LEU A 35 12.10 -8.46 5.08
CA LEU A 35 11.68 -7.30 4.31
C LEU A 35 12.33 -6.00 4.81
N ILE A 36 12.41 -5.80 6.12
CA ILE A 36 13.13 -4.66 6.72
C ILE A 36 14.61 -4.70 6.33
N GLY A 37 15.25 -5.88 6.39
CA GLY A 37 16.63 -6.07 5.97
C GLY A 37 16.88 -5.70 4.51
N ILE A 38 15.99 -6.12 3.61
CA ILE A 38 16.03 -5.74 2.18
C ILE A 38 15.86 -4.21 2.04
N GLY A 39 14.90 -3.64 2.78
CA GLY A 39 14.64 -2.21 2.78
C GLY A 39 15.85 -1.40 3.22
N ARG A 40 16.43 -1.72 4.37
CA ARG A 40 17.61 -1.01 4.94
C ARG A 40 18.79 -0.91 3.97
N ALA A 41 18.95 -1.89 3.09
CA ALA A 41 20.01 -1.90 2.09
C ALA A 41 19.69 -1.08 0.82
N ARG A 42 18.43 -0.70 0.58
CA ARG A 42 17.98 -0.18 -0.73
C ARG A 42 17.21 1.13 -0.67
N VAL A 43 16.60 1.50 0.49
CA VAL A 43 15.74 2.68 0.56
C VAL A 43 16.49 3.97 0.26
N GLN A 44 15.82 4.83 -0.50
CA GLN A 44 16.23 6.18 -0.83
C GLN A 44 15.03 7.12 -0.62
N ARG A 45 15.25 8.43 -0.57
CA ARG A 45 14.15 9.38 -0.42
C ARG A 45 13.03 9.09 -1.40
N SER A 46 11.81 8.88 -0.89
CA SER A 46 10.65 8.53 -1.71
C SER A 46 10.24 9.68 -2.63
N ALA A 47 9.90 9.33 -3.88
CA ALA A 47 9.26 10.22 -4.82
C ALA A 47 7.75 9.96 -4.87
N VAL A 48 7.01 10.93 -5.40
CA VAL A 48 5.59 10.81 -5.77
C VAL A 48 5.41 11.20 -7.22
N VAL A 49 4.29 10.79 -7.80
CA VAL A 49 3.93 11.19 -9.16
C VAL A 49 3.42 12.63 -9.15
N ASP A 50 4.05 13.51 -9.90
CA ASP A 50 3.56 14.87 -10.13
C ASP A 50 2.26 14.83 -10.94
N PRO A 51 1.15 15.37 -10.40
CA PRO A 51 -0.15 15.35 -11.09
C PRO A 51 -0.17 16.05 -12.45
N ALA A 52 0.69 17.05 -12.64
CA ALA A 52 0.72 17.83 -13.88
C ALA A 52 1.55 17.16 -14.98
N SER A 53 2.75 16.71 -14.64
CA SER A 53 3.72 16.17 -15.62
C SER A 53 3.73 14.64 -15.69
N GLY A 54 3.28 13.95 -14.65
CA GLY A 54 3.43 12.50 -14.51
C GLY A 54 4.85 12.06 -14.16
N SER A 55 5.77 12.99 -13.92
CA SER A 55 7.14 12.67 -13.53
C SER A 55 7.23 12.34 -12.05
N GLU A 56 8.25 11.57 -11.66
CA GLU A 56 8.55 11.37 -10.25
C GLU A 56 9.22 12.61 -9.66
N ILE A 57 8.66 13.13 -8.59
CA ILE A 57 9.18 14.29 -7.85
C ILE A 57 9.24 13.98 -6.35
N THR A 58 10.21 14.58 -5.67
CA THR A 58 10.27 14.55 -4.20
C THR A 58 9.51 15.75 -3.65
N ILE A 59 8.55 15.49 -2.76
CA ILE A 59 7.72 16.50 -2.14
C ILE A 59 7.85 16.48 -0.62
N ASN A 60 7.48 17.61 0.02
CA ASN A 60 7.49 17.69 1.49
C ASN A 60 6.28 17.02 2.16
N GLU A 61 5.22 16.80 1.40
CA GLU A 61 3.99 16.12 1.85
C GLU A 61 4.20 14.63 2.16
N ARG A 62 5.29 14.04 1.63
CA ARG A 62 5.75 12.70 1.94
C ARG A 62 7.18 12.71 2.43
N ASN A 63 7.36 12.35 3.69
CA ASN A 63 8.67 12.30 4.33
C ASN A 63 9.04 10.85 4.71
N SER A 64 9.33 10.04 3.70
CA SER A 64 9.73 8.63 3.84
C SER A 64 10.89 8.31 2.90
N ASP A 65 11.62 7.24 3.23
CA ASP A 65 12.53 6.58 2.32
C ASP A 65 11.86 5.33 1.74
N GLY A 66 12.09 5.00 0.47
CA GLY A 66 11.43 3.89 -0.20
C GLY A 66 12.33 3.11 -1.15
N ALA A 67 11.96 1.86 -1.40
CA ALA A 67 12.57 0.98 -2.39
C ALA A 67 11.54 0.03 -2.98
N PHE A 68 11.55 -0.14 -4.30
CA PHE A 68 10.73 -1.16 -4.96
C PHE A 68 11.46 -2.49 -5.03
N VAL A 69 10.73 -3.57 -4.81
CA VAL A 69 11.23 -4.95 -4.89
C VAL A 69 10.30 -5.77 -5.77
N ASN A 70 10.84 -6.30 -6.85
CA ASN A 70 10.10 -7.12 -7.81
C ASN A 70 10.01 -8.58 -7.34
N GLY A 71 8.79 -9.14 -7.32
CA GLY A 71 8.55 -10.51 -6.87
C GLY A 71 9.04 -11.59 -7.85
N SER A 72 9.37 -11.25 -9.11
CA SER A 72 10.00 -12.21 -10.04
C SER A 72 11.50 -12.40 -9.76
N THR A 73 12.14 -11.40 -9.14
CA THR A 73 13.57 -11.42 -8.81
C THR A 73 13.88 -11.70 -7.34
N ASP A 74 12.87 -11.62 -6.46
CA ASP A 74 13.00 -11.91 -5.03
C ASP A 74 11.98 -12.97 -4.61
N ALA A 75 12.46 -14.14 -4.19
CA ALA A 75 11.62 -15.30 -3.86
C ALA A 75 10.68 -15.05 -2.67
N LEU A 76 11.10 -14.25 -1.67
CA LEU A 76 10.25 -13.88 -0.54
C LEU A 76 9.09 -13.01 -1.02
N VAL A 77 9.40 -11.95 -1.77
CA VAL A 77 8.38 -11.05 -2.33
C VAL A 77 7.43 -11.79 -3.27
N GLY A 78 7.95 -12.70 -4.12
CA GLY A 78 7.11 -13.55 -4.96
C GLY A 78 6.17 -14.46 -4.18
N THR A 79 6.58 -14.95 -3.01
CA THR A 79 5.72 -15.75 -2.12
C THR A 79 4.64 -14.88 -1.47
N ILE A 80 5.01 -13.67 -1.02
CA ILE A 80 4.08 -12.71 -0.45
C ILE A 80 3.07 -12.26 -1.51
N ASP A 81 3.49 -11.98 -2.75
CA ASP A 81 2.60 -11.60 -3.85
C ASP A 81 1.50 -12.65 -4.10
N ARG A 82 1.86 -13.94 -4.14
CA ARG A 82 0.89 -15.04 -4.29
C ARG A 82 -0.08 -15.11 -3.12
N ARG A 83 0.43 -14.96 -1.88
CA ARG A 83 -0.40 -14.92 -0.67
C ARG A 83 -1.41 -13.77 -0.71
N LEU A 84 -0.98 -12.56 -1.07
CA LEU A 84 -1.87 -11.40 -1.17
C LEU A 84 -2.91 -11.59 -2.29
N ALA A 85 -2.52 -12.18 -3.42
CA ALA A 85 -3.44 -12.51 -4.51
C ALA A 85 -4.55 -13.47 -4.04
N GLU A 86 -4.20 -14.52 -3.29
CA GLU A 86 -5.16 -15.47 -2.71
C GLU A 86 -6.06 -14.82 -1.64
N LEU A 87 -5.47 -14.00 -0.74
CA LEU A 87 -6.21 -13.38 0.35
C LEU A 87 -7.23 -12.35 -0.11
N PHE A 88 -6.90 -11.56 -1.13
CA PHE A 88 -7.71 -10.41 -1.56
C PHE A 88 -8.34 -10.60 -2.95
N GLY A 89 -8.15 -11.77 -3.58
CA GLY A 89 -8.84 -12.13 -4.81
C GLY A 89 -8.38 -11.38 -6.06
N HIS A 90 -7.16 -10.86 -6.08
CA HIS A 90 -6.59 -10.17 -7.23
C HIS A 90 -5.48 -10.99 -7.89
N PRO A 91 -5.40 -11.07 -9.24
CA PRO A 91 -4.31 -11.75 -9.92
C PRO A 91 -2.94 -11.14 -9.55
N VAL A 92 -1.91 -11.98 -9.37
CA VAL A 92 -0.55 -11.54 -9.05
C VAL A 92 -0.03 -10.53 -10.08
N GLU A 93 -0.32 -10.76 -11.35
CA GLU A 93 0.09 -9.91 -12.48
C GLU A 93 -0.53 -8.52 -12.47
N ASN A 94 -1.61 -8.31 -11.72
CA ASN A 94 -2.22 -7.00 -11.55
C ASN A 94 -1.49 -6.16 -10.48
N GLY A 95 -0.62 -6.76 -9.67
CA GLY A 95 0.12 -6.08 -8.62
C GLY A 95 1.34 -5.32 -9.15
N GLU A 96 1.53 -4.07 -8.71
CA GLU A 96 2.78 -3.33 -8.87
C GLU A 96 3.89 -4.01 -8.07
N ASP A 97 5.14 -3.59 -8.22
CA ASP A 97 6.25 -4.06 -7.37
C ASP A 97 5.99 -3.70 -5.91
N LEU A 98 6.47 -4.54 -4.99
CA LEU A 98 6.32 -4.28 -3.56
C LEU A 98 7.15 -3.05 -3.17
N HIS A 99 6.52 -2.03 -2.61
CA HIS A 99 7.17 -0.79 -2.21
C HIS A 99 7.46 -0.80 -0.70
N LEU A 100 8.71 -1.07 -0.33
CA LEU A 100 9.18 -0.96 1.04
C LEU A 100 9.35 0.50 1.41
N LEU A 101 8.87 0.90 2.57
CA LEU A 101 8.87 2.27 3.05
C LEU A 101 9.32 2.35 4.51
N ARG A 102 10.20 3.31 4.77
CA ARG A 102 10.68 3.66 6.10
C ARG A 102 10.30 5.11 6.43
N TYR A 103 9.78 5.29 7.63
CA TYR A 103 9.52 6.60 8.22
C TYR A 103 10.30 6.71 9.52
N ASP A 104 11.20 7.67 9.60
CA ASP A 104 11.88 8.06 10.84
C ASP A 104 10.98 8.98 11.69
N ILE A 105 11.43 9.38 12.87
CA ILE A 105 10.73 10.35 13.72
C ILE A 105 10.42 11.61 12.91
N GLY A 106 9.16 12.07 12.95
CA GLY A 106 8.62 13.15 12.13
C GLY A 106 8.24 12.74 10.71
N GLY A 107 8.52 11.49 10.31
CA GLY A 107 8.12 10.96 9.01
C GLY A 107 6.60 10.82 8.92
N GLU A 108 6.01 11.36 7.85
CA GLU A 108 4.58 11.36 7.60
C GLU A 108 4.28 11.22 6.11
N TYR A 109 3.04 10.92 5.77
CA TYR A 109 2.49 11.12 4.45
C TYR A 109 1.11 11.76 4.59
N ARG A 110 0.99 13.01 4.10
CA ARG A 110 -0.23 13.82 4.21
C ARG A 110 -1.40 13.18 3.50
N PRO A 111 -2.66 13.61 3.77
CA PRO A 111 -3.84 13.04 3.12
C PRO A 111 -3.73 13.02 1.60
N HIS A 112 -3.92 11.84 1.01
CA HIS A 112 -3.80 11.59 -0.43
C HIS A 112 -4.70 10.44 -0.85
N TYR A 113 -4.85 10.29 -2.16
CA TYR A 113 -5.46 9.13 -2.81
C TYR A 113 -4.38 8.32 -3.51
N ASP A 114 -4.53 7.00 -3.50
CA ASP A 114 -3.65 6.09 -4.24
C ASP A 114 -4.08 5.88 -5.70
N TYR A 115 -5.34 6.16 -6.03
CA TYR A 115 -5.81 6.13 -7.41
C TYR A 115 -5.33 7.37 -8.19
N PHE A 116 -5.28 7.25 -9.50
CA PHE A 116 -4.90 8.34 -10.40
C PHE A 116 -6.15 9.12 -10.81
N PRO A 117 -6.31 10.41 -10.41
CA PRO A 117 -7.43 11.23 -10.87
C PRO A 117 -7.41 11.37 -12.40
N GLU A 118 -8.52 11.00 -13.07
CA GLU A 118 -8.57 10.95 -14.55
C GLU A 118 -8.45 12.33 -15.20
N GLU A 119 -8.83 13.39 -14.48
CA GLU A 119 -8.78 14.78 -14.93
C GLU A 119 -7.33 15.29 -15.02
N GLN A 120 -6.39 14.65 -14.34
CA GLN A 120 -4.98 15.07 -14.31
C GLN A 120 -4.23 14.50 -15.50
N ALA A 121 -3.55 15.36 -16.25
CA ALA A 121 -2.81 14.95 -17.45
C ALA A 121 -1.71 13.91 -17.16
N GLY A 122 -1.01 14.04 -16.03
CA GLY A 122 0.02 13.10 -15.57
C GLY A 122 -0.51 11.70 -15.27
N SER A 123 -1.78 11.59 -14.84
CA SER A 123 -2.42 10.31 -14.53
C SER A 123 -2.52 9.37 -15.73
N ARG A 124 -2.78 9.91 -16.91
CA ARG A 124 -2.97 9.11 -18.14
C ARG A 124 -1.77 8.26 -18.48
N HIS A 125 -0.56 8.79 -18.30
CA HIS A 125 0.67 8.05 -18.57
C HIS A 125 0.79 6.81 -17.66
N HIS A 126 0.48 6.97 -16.37
CA HIS A 126 0.54 5.88 -15.40
C HIS A 126 -0.55 4.83 -15.58
N MET A 127 -1.68 5.20 -16.21
CA MET A 127 -2.75 4.27 -16.52
C MET A 127 -2.53 3.45 -17.80
N LEU A 128 -1.54 3.78 -18.65
CA LEU A 128 -1.23 3.01 -19.87
C LEU A 128 -0.86 1.56 -19.57
N ARG A 129 -0.26 1.29 -18.41
CA ARG A 129 0.12 -0.04 -17.96
C ARG A 129 -0.77 -0.48 -16.81
N GLY A 130 -1.58 -1.50 -17.06
CA GLY A 130 -2.47 -2.08 -16.04
C GLY A 130 -3.72 -1.25 -15.70
N GLY A 131 -3.92 -0.09 -16.29
CA GLY A 131 -5.07 0.77 -16.02
C GLY A 131 -5.01 1.46 -14.65
N GLN A 132 -6.18 1.80 -14.10
CA GLN A 132 -6.33 2.45 -12.80
C GLN A 132 -5.86 1.53 -11.66
N ARG A 133 -5.34 2.12 -10.58
CA ARG A 133 -5.21 1.43 -9.30
C ARG A 133 -6.60 1.24 -8.70
N VAL A 134 -6.89 0.07 -8.19
CA VAL A 134 -8.22 -0.30 -7.65
C VAL A 134 -8.19 -0.64 -6.17
N ALA A 135 -7.04 -1.06 -5.65
CA ALA A 135 -6.88 -1.39 -4.23
C ALA A 135 -5.43 -1.19 -3.77
N THR A 136 -5.26 -1.06 -2.46
CA THR A 136 -3.96 -1.04 -1.78
C THR A 136 -3.95 -2.08 -0.65
N VAL A 137 -2.81 -2.74 -0.50
CA VAL A 137 -2.45 -3.51 0.69
C VAL A 137 -1.26 -2.82 1.36
N ILE A 138 -1.40 -2.45 2.63
CA ILE A 138 -0.29 -1.99 3.47
C ILE A 138 0.04 -3.10 4.45
N LEU A 139 1.25 -3.65 4.36
CA LEU A 139 1.80 -4.62 5.29
C LEU A 139 2.59 -3.87 6.36
N TYR A 140 2.23 -4.04 7.63
CA TYR A 140 2.96 -3.46 8.75
C TYR A 140 4.10 -4.40 9.15
N LEU A 141 5.36 -3.94 9.00
CA LEU A 141 6.54 -4.79 9.22
C LEU A 141 7.08 -4.71 10.64
N ASN A 142 6.74 -3.66 11.38
CA ASN A 142 7.07 -3.51 12.79
C ASN A 142 5.95 -2.81 13.55
N GLU A 143 6.06 -2.84 14.87
CA GLU A 143 5.27 -1.98 15.75
C GLU A 143 5.93 -0.61 15.87
N VAL A 144 5.11 0.43 16.03
CA VAL A 144 5.57 1.81 16.23
C VAL A 144 5.28 2.19 17.67
N THR A 145 6.25 2.75 18.36
CA THR A 145 6.10 3.07 19.80
C THR A 145 5.06 4.16 20.03
N ARG A 146 4.99 5.18 19.13
CA ARG A 146 4.01 6.26 19.21
C ARG A 146 3.88 6.98 17.87
N GLY A 147 2.61 7.32 17.50
CA GLY A 147 2.27 7.91 16.21
C GLY A 147 2.35 6.90 15.08
N GLY A 148 2.48 7.37 13.85
CA GLY A 148 2.62 6.54 12.66
C GLY A 148 1.35 5.81 12.23
N ASP A 149 0.17 6.22 12.71
CA ASP A 149 -1.10 5.60 12.36
C ASP A 149 -1.41 5.79 10.87
N THR A 150 -2.11 4.83 10.29
CA THR A 150 -2.79 5.01 9.01
C THR A 150 -4.21 5.48 9.27
N THR A 151 -4.57 6.66 8.77
CA THR A 151 -5.88 7.28 9.04
C THR A 151 -6.69 7.44 7.78
N PHE A 152 -8.02 7.33 7.92
CA PHE A 152 -9.02 7.64 6.91
C PHE A 152 -9.93 8.73 7.51
N PRO A 153 -9.60 10.01 7.31
CA PRO A 153 -10.26 11.12 8.00
C PRO A 153 -11.76 11.21 7.72
N ASP A 154 -12.19 10.92 6.49
CA ASP A 154 -13.59 11.04 6.07
C ASP A 154 -14.53 10.01 6.73
N ILE A 155 -13.98 8.94 7.29
CA ILE A 155 -14.73 7.92 8.02
C ILE A 155 -14.32 7.80 9.49
N GLY A 156 -13.44 8.70 9.97
CA GLY A 156 -12.99 8.73 11.36
C GLY A 156 -12.23 7.48 11.81
N LEU A 157 -11.57 6.77 10.89
CA LEU A 157 -10.83 5.54 11.18
C LEU A 157 -9.34 5.84 11.34
N ALA A 158 -8.72 5.30 12.40
CA ALA A 158 -7.28 5.29 12.62
C ALA A 158 -6.82 3.87 12.95
N ILE A 159 -5.75 3.42 12.30
CA ILE A 159 -5.18 2.08 12.46
C ILE A 159 -3.73 2.22 12.87
N HIS A 160 -3.44 1.79 14.10
CA HIS A 160 -2.07 1.74 14.61
C HIS A 160 -1.30 0.57 13.99
N PRO A 161 -0.04 0.77 13.54
CA PRO A 161 0.79 -0.29 13.00
C PRO A 161 0.92 -1.46 13.96
N ARG A 162 0.56 -2.66 13.48
CA ARG A 162 0.75 -3.92 14.18
C ARG A 162 1.51 -4.88 13.29
N ARG A 163 2.68 -5.32 13.75
CA ARG A 163 3.56 -6.23 13.00
C ARG A 163 2.83 -7.45 12.49
N GLY A 164 3.11 -7.82 11.23
CA GLY A 164 2.50 -8.96 10.56
C GLY A 164 1.08 -8.76 10.04
N CYS A 165 0.42 -7.63 10.39
CA CYS A 165 -0.91 -7.31 9.89
C CYS A 165 -0.86 -6.69 8.49
N ALA A 166 -1.96 -6.90 7.74
CA ALA A 166 -2.22 -6.25 6.46
C ALA A 166 -3.47 -5.38 6.55
N LEU A 167 -3.36 -4.13 6.16
CA LEU A 167 -4.47 -3.24 5.89
C LEU A 167 -4.76 -3.25 4.40
N TYR A 168 -5.95 -3.73 4.02
CA TYR A 168 -6.47 -3.72 2.66
C TYR A 168 -7.56 -2.69 2.52
N PHE A 169 -7.58 -1.94 1.43
CA PHE A 169 -8.70 -1.06 1.07
C PHE A 169 -8.84 -0.92 -0.44
N GLU A 170 -10.10 -0.84 -0.90
CA GLU A 170 -10.49 -0.59 -2.29
C GLU A 170 -10.93 0.85 -2.42
N TYR A 171 -10.57 1.49 -3.52
CA TYR A 171 -10.93 2.88 -3.79
C TYR A 171 -11.69 3.06 -5.09
N VAL A 172 -12.23 1.98 -5.62
CA VAL A 172 -13.25 2.01 -6.68
C VAL A 172 -14.48 1.24 -6.22
N ASN A 173 -15.64 1.78 -6.48
CA ASN A 173 -16.91 1.09 -6.24
C ASN A 173 -17.17 0.03 -7.33
N GLU A 174 -18.29 -0.71 -7.20
CA GLU A 174 -18.70 -1.74 -8.16
C GLU A 174 -18.89 -1.22 -9.60
N LEU A 175 -19.06 0.09 -9.77
CA LEU A 175 -19.18 0.77 -11.07
C LEU A 175 -17.82 1.25 -11.61
N GLY A 176 -16.72 0.98 -10.90
CA GLY A 176 -15.37 1.45 -11.26
C GLY A 176 -15.13 2.93 -10.99
N GLN A 177 -16.00 3.59 -10.25
CA GLN A 177 -15.85 5.00 -9.88
C GLN A 177 -15.02 5.13 -8.61
N ALA A 178 -14.15 6.14 -8.55
CA ALA A 178 -13.34 6.43 -7.37
C ALA A 178 -14.22 6.79 -6.15
N ASP A 179 -13.92 6.21 -4.99
CA ASP A 179 -14.58 6.52 -3.73
C ASP A 179 -13.74 7.54 -2.94
N PRO A 180 -14.21 8.80 -2.80
CA PRO A 180 -13.47 9.84 -2.07
C PRO A 180 -13.29 9.51 -0.58
N LYS A 181 -14.09 8.63 0.01
CA LYS A 181 -13.94 8.21 1.42
C LYS A 181 -12.66 7.40 1.68
N THR A 182 -11.92 7.08 0.62
CA THR A 182 -10.61 6.42 0.72
C THR A 182 -9.44 7.40 0.80
N LEU A 183 -9.72 8.69 0.99
CA LEU A 183 -8.70 9.64 1.42
C LEU A 183 -8.01 9.12 2.68
N HIS A 184 -6.69 8.95 2.63
CA HIS A 184 -5.94 8.39 3.75
C HIS A 184 -4.60 9.10 3.96
N ALA A 185 -4.04 8.93 5.15
CA ALA A 185 -2.77 9.54 5.54
C ALA A 185 -1.96 8.61 6.44
N GLY A 186 -0.65 8.80 6.46
CA GLY A 186 0.23 8.30 7.52
C GLY A 186 0.57 9.42 8.48
N THR A 187 0.11 9.35 9.73
CA THR A 187 0.41 10.37 10.74
C THR A 187 1.89 10.37 11.09
N PRO A 188 2.43 11.49 11.61
CA PRO A 188 3.82 11.56 12.03
C PRO A 188 4.22 10.43 12.98
N VAL A 189 5.38 9.83 12.74
CA VAL A 189 6.03 8.93 13.72
C VAL A 189 6.58 9.80 14.85
N GLU A 190 6.09 9.61 16.06
CA GLU A 190 6.50 10.41 17.23
C GLU A 190 7.62 9.75 18.03
N ALA A 191 7.71 8.41 18.00
CA ALA A 191 8.79 7.65 18.64
C ALA A 191 9.03 6.32 17.93
N GLY A 192 10.29 5.94 17.76
CA GLY A 192 10.72 4.76 17.02
C GLY A 192 10.88 5.02 15.53
N GLU A 193 10.76 3.98 14.73
CA GLU A 193 10.70 4.03 13.27
C GLU A 193 9.48 3.22 12.79
N LYS A 194 8.93 3.55 11.63
CA LYS A 194 7.84 2.80 11.00
C LYS A 194 8.34 2.18 9.72
N TRP A 195 8.17 0.86 9.58
CA TRP A 195 8.41 0.11 8.36
C TRP A 195 7.10 -0.47 7.85
N ILE A 196 6.81 -0.24 6.60
CA ILE A 196 5.68 -0.85 5.89
C ILE A 196 6.12 -1.34 4.51
N ALA A 197 5.32 -2.25 3.94
CA ALA A 197 5.39 -2.57 2.53
C ALA A 197 4.02 -2.32 1.90
N THR A 198 3.99 -1.52 0.83
CA THR A 198 2.76 -1.19 0.11
C THR A 198 2.70 -1.96 -1.19
N LYS A 199 1.55 -2.58 -1.45
CA LYS A 199 1.22 -3.24 -2.71
C LYS A 199 0.02 -2.57 -3.34
N TRP A 200 0.22 -1.90 -4.47
CA TRP A 200 -0.87 -1.37 -5.28
C TRP A 200 -1.35 -2.40 -6.27
N ILE A 201 -2.66 -2.51 -6.42
CA ILE A 201 -3.33 -3.42 -7.33
C ILE A 201 -3.97 -2.61 -8.45
N ARG A 202 -3.69 -3.03 -9.69
CA ARG A 202 -4.24 -2.43 -10.90
C ARG A 202 -5.51 -3.14 -11.36
N HIS A 203 -6.33 -2.44 -12.12
CA HIS A 203 -7.52 -3.00 -12.76
C HIS A 203 -7.18 -4.16 -13.70
N GLY A 204 -6.11 -4.02 -14.48
CA GLY A 204 -5.62 -5.02 -15.43
C GLY A 204 -4.18 -5.40 -15.16
N ARG A 205 -3.64 -6.26 -16.04
CA ARG A 205 -2.26 -6.76 -15.95
C ARG A 205 -1.25 -5.61 -15.97
N PHE A 206 -0.48 -5.51 -14.91
CA PHE A 206 0.63 -4.54 -14.76
C PHE A 206 1.99 -5.15 -15.07
N ARG A 207 2.22 -6.40 -14.65
CA ARG A 207 3.45 -7.12 -14.96
C ARG A 207 3.38 -7.72 -16.37
N ALA A 208 4.45 -7.57 -17.14
CA ALA A 208 4.59 -8.32 -18.37
C ALA A 208 4.78 -9.82 -18.06
N ASP A 209 4.37 -10.70 -18.97
CA ASP A 209 4.80 -12.09 -18.91
C ASP A 209 6.33 -12.13 -19.10
N ASP A 210 7.03 -12.89 -18.25
CA ASP A 210 8.43 -13.24 -18.44
C ASP A 210 8.59 -14.17 -19.63
#